data_0bc2a455e2987bf20586a5622114e8e6
#
_entry.id   0bc2a455e2987bf20586a5622114e8e6
#
_cell.length_a   1.000
_cell.length_b   1.000
_cell.length_c   1.000
_cell.angle_alpha   90.00
_cell.angle_beta   90.00
_cell.angle_gamma   90.00
#
_symmetry.space_group_name_H-M   'P 1'
#
loop_
_entity.id
_entity.type
_entity.pdbx_description
1 polymer ?
#
loop_
_entity_poly.entity_id
_entity_poly.type
_entity_poly.pdbx_seq_one_letter_code
_entity_poly.pdbx_strand_id
1 'polypeptide(L)'
;MRRSSSSPFTFHFSLFTRLGFTLLELAVVIFIISLMASLIFPAFYGSGGKIRSDARKTASLLRYLNDNAISAKETYPLKFDLGEGELSWKGPDGEKSEKVRSLRGVALQSRGEVKKGEVTVFFGPLGIREYMALHLLEDEKEMTVSINPVSGRVKVAEGWQQ
;
A
#
# COMPACT_ATOMS: atom_id res chain seq x y z
N MET A 1 54.62 38.24 -64.96
CA MET A 1 54.85 38.30 -63.49
C MET A 1 53.57 38.45 -62.76
N ARG A 2 53.05 37.38 -62.23
CA ARG A 2 51.80 37.37 -61.37
C ARG A 2 52.20 36.83 -60.01
N ARG A 3 52.12 37.69 -59.00
CA ARG A 3 52.31 37.28 -57.59
C ARG A 3 51.05 36.68 -57.08
N SER A 4 51.14 35.46 -56.66
CA SER A 4 50.12 34.74 -55.93
C SER A 4 50.13 35.17 -54.45
N SER A 5 49.07 35.77 -54.01
CA SER A 5 48.84 36.10 -52.59
C SER A 5 48.12 34.92 -51.93
N SER A 6 48.84 34.20 -51.09
CA SER A 6 48.29 33.15 -50.23
C SER A 6 47.87 33.78 -48.93
N SER A 7 46.58 33.79 -48.68
CA SER A 7 45.98 34.15 -47.38
C SER A 7 46.19 33.01 -46.38
N PRO A 8 46.69 33.26 -45.19
CA PRO A 8 46.70 32.24 -44.14
C PRO A 8 45.33 32.15 -43.52
N PHE A 9 44.74 30.98 -43.61
CA PHE A 9 43.50 30.66 -42.96
C PHE A 9 43.77 30.40 -41.45
N THR A 10 43.49 31.38 -40.61
CA THR A 10 43.63 31.27 -39.15
C THR A 10 42.40 30.54 -38.59
N PHE A 11 42.60 29.30 -38.27
CA PHE A 11 41.61 28.56 -37.47
C PHE A 11 41.65 29.09 -36.03
N HIS A 12 40.65 29.87 -35.64
CA HIS A 12 40.40 30.18 -34.26
C HIS A 12 39.78 28.95 -33.59
N PHE A 13 40.61 28.16 -32.93
CA PHE A 13 40.18 27.10 -32.03
C PHE A 13 39.66 27.79 -30.76
N SER A 14 38.34 27.94 -30.68
CA SER A 14 37.69 28.44 -29.49
C SER A 14 37.88 27.41 -28.39
N LEU A 15 38.81 27.67 -27.48
CA LEU A 15 38.95 26.91 -26.24
C LEU A 15 37.66 27.10 -25.45
N PHE A 16 36.77 26.09 -25.52
CA PHE A 16 35.73 25.94 -24.54
C PHE A 16 36.40 25.78 -23.17
N THR A 17 36.54 26.89 -22.47
CA THR A 17 36.88 26.86 -21.02
C THR A 17 35.83 25.99 -20.34
N ARG A 18 36.22 24.79 -19.96
CA ARG A 18 35.46 23.95 -19.06
C ARG A 18 35.39 24.68 -17.72
N LEU A 19 34.35 25.48 -17.55
CA LEU A 19 34.01 26.03 -16.27
C LEU A 19 33.65 24.83 -15.39
N GLY A 20 34.58 24.39 -14.57
CA GLY A 20 34.34 23.41 -13.56
C GLY A 20 33.22 23.91 -12.62
N PHE A 21 32.27 23.08 -12.30
CA PHE A 21 31.24 23.38 -11.32
C PHE A 21 31.89 23.86 -10.04
N THR A 22 31.51 25.03 -9.57
CA THR A 22 31.99 25.53 -8.27
C THR A 22 31.32 24.73 -7.14
N LEU A 23 32.06 24.56 -6.04
CA LEU A 23 31.51 23.88 -4.83
C LEU A 23 30.21 24.57 -4.34
N LEU A 24 30.14 25.90 -4.49
CA LEU A 24 28.96 26.68 -4.18
C LEU A 24 27.77 26.33 -5.09
N GLU A 25 27.99 26.18 -6.40
CA GLU A 25 26.93 25.85 -7.37
C GLU A 25 26.35 24.46 -7.09
N LEU A 26 27.24 23.49 -6.80
CA LEU A 26 26.79 22.15 -6.37
C LEU A 26 25.98 22.21 -5.08
N ALA A 27 26.41 23.00 -4.10
CA ALA A 27 25.70 23.17 -2.83
C ALA A 27 24.31 23.79 -3.04
N VAL A 28 24.20 24.80 -3.91
CA VAL A 28 22.92 25.43 -4.24
C VAL A 28 21.98 24.46 -4.97
N VAL A 29 22.49 23.67 -5.90
CA VAL A 29 21.69 22.67 -6.62
C VAL A 29 21.17 21.60 -5.65
N ILE A 30 22.01 21.07 -4.76
CA ILE A 30 21.59 20.08 -3.75
C ILE A 30 20.55 20.70 -2.81
N PHE A 31 20.71 21.95 -2.41
CA PHE A 31 19.75 22.66 -1.57
C PHE A 31 18.39 22.82 -2.25
N ILE A 32 18.36 23.22 -3.52
CA ILE A 32 17.11 23.35 -4.30
C ILE A 32 16.43 21.99 -4.47
N ILE A 33 17.20 20.94 -4.80
CA ILE A 33 16.65 19.57 -4.92
C ILE A 33 16.06 19.09 -3.58
N SER A 34 16.76 19.34 -2.47
CA SER A 34 16.29 18.99 -1.13
C SER A 34 15.02 19.73 -0.75
N LEU A 35 14.92 21.01 -1.11
CA LEU A 35 13.74 21.83 -0.89
C LEU A 35 12.54 21.30 -1.71
N MET A 36 12.75 21.01 -2.99
CA MET A 36 11.72 20.43 -3.85
C MET A 36 11.29 19.05 -3.37
N ALA A 37 12.22 18.20 -2.98
CA ALA A 37 11.94 16.90 -2.41
C ALA A 37 11.07 17.03 -1.15
N SER A 38 11.38 17.97 -0.26
CA SER A 38 10.61 18.23 0.96
C SER A 38 9.15 18.61 0.71
N LEU A 39 8.85 19.28 -0.40
CA LEU A 39 7.48 19.66 -0.79
C LEU A 39 6.73 18.50 -1.48
N ILE A 40 7.44 17.64 -2.19
CA ILE A 40 6.86 16.54 -2.97
C ILE A 40 6.62 15.31 -2.08
N PHE A 41 7.52 15.01 -1.13
CA PHE A 41 7.42 13.85 -0.25
C PHE A 41 6.08 13.74 0.48
N PRO A 42 5.51 14.79 1.10
CA PRO A 42 4.20 14.71 1.77
C PRO A 42 3.05 14.32 0.84
N ALA A 43 3.11 14.70 -0.44
CA ALA A 43 2.07 14.38 -1.41
C ALA A 43 2.03 12.89 -1.79
N PHE A 44 3.16 12.19 -1.72
CA PHE A 44 3.22 10.74 -1.93
C PHE A 44 2.81 9.92 -0.70
N TYR A 45 2.95 10.48 0.50
CA TYR A 45 2.47 9.89 1.76
C TYR A 45 1.03 10.31 2.10
N GLY A 46 0.33 10.97 1.15
CA GLY A 46 -1.05 11.40 1.34
C GLY A 46 -1.96 10.26 1.83
N SER A 47 -2.97 10.61 2.62
CA SER A 47 -3.92 9.82 3.41
C SER A 47 -4.48 8.51 2.76
N GLY A 48 -4.32 8.31 1.47
CA GLY A 48 -4.70 7.06 0.80
C GLY A 48 -3.66 5.92 0.84
N GLY A 49 -2.44 6.17 1.28
CA GLY A 49 -1.40 5.14 1.37
C GLY A 49 -1.65 4.16 2.51
N LYS A 50 -2.17 4.64 3.61
CA LYS A 50 -2.37 3.87 4.83
C LYS A 50 -3.57 2.93 4.72
N ILE A 51 -4.72 3.43 4.29
CA ILE A 51 -5.90 2.58 4.07
C ILE A 51 -5.64 1.49 3.02
N ARG A 52 -4.90 1.81 1.94
CA ARG A 52 -4.50 0.80 0.95
C ARG A 52 -3.53 -0.23 1.53
N SER A 53 -2.62 0.18 2.40
CA SER A 53 -1.73 -0.72 3.12
C SER A 53 -2.52 -1.63 4.04
N ASP A 54 -3.42 -1.08 4.84
CA ASP A 54 -4.30 -1.82 5.74
C ASP A 54 -5.18 -2.81 4.97
N ALA A 55 -5.78 -2.38 3.86
CA ALA A 55 -6.59 -3.25 3.01
C ALA A 55 -5.78 -4.41 2.42
N ARG A 56 -4.55 -4.16 1.95
CA ARG A 56 -3.67 -5.21 1.41
C ARG A 56 -3.24 -6.20 2.49
N LYS A 57 -2.87 -5.71 3.67
CA LYS A 57 -2.49 -6.55 4.82
C LYS A 57 -3.64 -7.43 5.25
N THR A 58 -4.82 -6.84 5.43
CA THR A 58 -6.05 -7.58 5.75
C THR A 58 -6.37 -8.62 4.70
N ALA A 59 -6.30 -8.27 3.41
CA ALA A 59 -6.51 -9.21 2.33
C ALA A 59 -5.50 -10.38 2.33
N SER A 60 -4.24 -10.09 2.64
CA SER A 60 -3.19 -11.11 2.76
C SER A 60 -3.43 -12.03 3.95
N LEU A 61 -3.88 -11.48 5.09
CA LEU A 61 -4.25 -12.25 6.28
C LEU A 61 -5.43 -13.19 6.01
N LEU A 62 -6.49 -12.70 5.35
CA LEU A 62 -7.65 -13.54 5.00
C LEU A 62 -7.26 -14.70 4.09
N ARG A 63 -6.42 -14.45 3.08
CA ARG A 63 -5.88 -15.53 2.22
C ARG A 63 -5.05 -16.52 3.02
N TYR A 64 -4.12 -16.01 3.83
CA TYR A 64 -3.26 -16.84 4.66
C TYR A 64 -4.06 -17.77 5.56
N LEU A 65 -5.07 -17.27 6.27
CA LEU A 65 -5.90 -18.08 7.14
C LEU A 65 -6.75 -19.09 6.35
N ASN A 66 -7.34 -18.66 5.23
CA ASN A 66 -8.15 -19.55 4.39
C ASN A 66 -7.32 -20.70 3.82
N ASP A 67 -6.16 -20.40 3.26
CA ASP A 67 -5.31 -21.39 2.59
C ASP A 67 -4.69 -22.36 3.61
N ASN A 68 -4.27 -21.87 4.77
CA ASN A 68 -3.75 -22.74 5.84
C ASN A 68 -4.85 -23.62 6.46
N ALA A 69 -6.06 -23.08 6.67
CA ALA A 69 -7.17 -23.86 7.19
C ALA A 69 -7.54 -25.05 6.28
N ILE A 70 -7.56 -24.80 4.97
CA ILE A 70 -7.82 -25.83 3.96
C ILE A 70 -6.67 -26.84 3.92
N SER A 71 -5.43 -26.39 3.91
CA SER A 71 -4.23 -27.22 3.77
C SER A 71 -3.98 -28.10 4.98
N ALA A 72 -4.08 -27.52 6.18
CA ALA A 72 -3.89 -28.22 7.45
C ALA A 72 -5.14 -29.03 7.90
N LYS A 73 -6.29 -28.78 7.26
CA LYS A 73 -7.61 -29.33 7.67
C LYS A 73 -7.97 -28.95 9.11
N GLU A 74 -7.57 -27.78 9.53
CA GLU A 74 -7.80 -27.23 10.87
C GLU A 74 -8.75 -26.04 10.81
N THR A 75 -9.23 -25.60 11.98
CA THR A 75 -10.07 -24.43 12.09
C THR A 75 -9.32 -23.31 12.79
N TYR A 76 -9.22 -22.16 12.13
CA TYR A 76 -8.57 -20.97 12.65
C TYR A 76 -9.59 -19.87 12.92
N PRO A 77 -9.70 -19.40 14.19
CA PRO A 77 -10.53 -18.26 14.54
C PRO A 77 -9.83 -16.94 14.13
N LEU A 78 -10.62 -16.04 13.57
CA LEU A 78 -10.25 -14.63 13.37
C LEU A 78 -11.26 -13.76 14.11
N LYS A 79 -10.78 -13.03 15.10
CA LYS A 79 -11.56 -12.12 15.92
C LYS A 79 -11.29 -10.69 15.47
N PHE A 80 -12.36 -9.96 15.30
CA PHE A 80 -12.35 -8.52 15.02
C PHE A 80 -12.83 -7.79 16.26
N ASP A 81 -12.02 -6.92 16.82
CA ASP A 81 -12.43 -5.94 17.80
C ASP A 81 -12.64 -4.59 17.11
N LEU A 82 -13.91 -4.23 16.90
CA LEU A 82 -14.29 -3.01 16.20
C LEU A 82 -14.14 -1.75 17.07
N GLY A 83 -14.00 -1.91 18.38
CA GLY A 83 -13.74 -0.82 19.31
C GLY A 83 -12.28 -0.37 19.29
N GLU A 84 -11.38 -1.34 19.37
CA GLU A 84 -9.93 -1.10 19.36
C GLU A 84 -9.33 -1.05 17.93
N GLY A 85 -10.09 -1.47 16.93
CA GLY A 85 -9.62 -1.66 15.56
C GLY A 85 -8.52 -2.72 15.49
N GLU A 86 -8.69 -3.83 16.20
CA GLU A 86 -7.71 -4.91 16.28
C GLU A 86 -8.25 -6.19 15.67
N LEU A 87 -7.40 -6.87 14.92
CA LEU A 87 -7.61 -8.22 14.42
C LEU A 87 -6.71 -9.17 15.21
N SER A 88 -7.30 -10.20 15.82
CA SER A 88 -6.53 -11.25 16.47
C SER A 88 -6.91 -12.62 15.92
N TRP A 89 -5.92 -13.46 15.71
CA TRP A 89 -6.13 -14.79 15.15
C TRP A 89 -5.17 -15.80 15.74
N LYS A 90 -5.58 -17.05 15.70
CA LYS A 90 -4.74 -18.18 16.00
C LYS A 90 -4.52 -18.95 14.70
N GLY A 91 -3.27 -19.08 14.29
CA GLY A 91 -2.87 -19.79 13.08
C GLY A 91 -1.79 -20.83 13.37
N PRO A 92 -1.19 -21.45 12.33
CA PRO A 92 -0.13 -22.43 12.48
C PRO A 92 1.06 -21.92 13.28
N ASP A 93 1.37 -20.63 13.18
CA ASP A 93 2.48 -19.98 13.85
C ASP A 93 2.14 -19.44 15.27
N GLY A 94 0.99 -19.84 15.83
CA GLY A 94 0.51 -19.40 17.13
C GLY A 94 -0.52 -18.27 17.06
N GLU A 95 -0.68 -17.58 18.19
CA GLU A 95 -1.62 -16.46 18.33
C GLU A 95 -0.91 -15.15 17.97
N LYS A 96 -1.59 -14.35 17.14
CA LYS A 96 -1.09 -13.06 16.66
C LYS A 96 -2.21 -12.04 16.64
N SER A 97 -1.83 -10.77 16.77
CA SER A 97 -2.77 -9.66 16.58
C SER A 97 -2.15 -8.54 15.74
N GLU A 98 -3.00 -7.78 15.08
CA GLU A 98 -2.61 -6.62 14.27
C GLU A 98 -3.65 -5.50 14.40
N LYS A 99 -3.18 -4.27 14.61
CA LYS A 99 -4.06 -3.10 14.65
C LYS A 99 -4.32 -2.57 13.25
N VAL A 100 -5.59 -2.52 12.89
CA VAL A 100 -6.10 -1.96 11.63
C VAL A 100 -7.04 -0.81 11.97
N ARG A 101 -6.46 0.37 12.20
CA ARG A 101 -7.20 1.56 12.67
C ARG A 101 -8.25 2.06 11.69
N SER A 102 -8.13 1.71 10.43
CA SER A 102 -9.11 2.03 9.39
C SER A 102 -10.35 1.14 9.42
N LEU A 103 -10.36 0.03 10.17
CA LEU A 103 -11.50 -0.89 10.27
C LEU A 103 -12.70 -0.19 10.92
N ARG A 104 -13.86 -0.22 10.24
CA ARG A 104 -15.11 0.41 10.69
C ARG A 104 -16.25 -0.56 10.83
N GLY A 105 -16.22 -1.69 10.14
CA GLY A 105 -17.28 -2.67 10.21
C GLY A 105 -16.93 -3.97 9.52
N VAL A 106 -17.66 -4.99 9.88
CA VAL A 106 -17.60 -6.33 9.29
C VAL A 106 -19.01 -6.70 8.87
N ALA A 107 -19.22 -6.95 7.59
CA ALA A 107 -20.48 -7.46 7.07
C ALA A 107 -20.37 -8.97 6.85
N LEU A 108 -21.29 -9.71 7.42
CA LEU A 108 -21.43 -11.15 7.29
C LEU A 108 -22.77 -11.47 6.65
N GLN A 109 -22.82 -12.48 5.78
CA GLN A 109 -24.07 -12.89 5.14
C GLN A 109 -25.15 -13.30 6.14
N SER A 110 -24.75 -13.92 7.25
CA SER A 110 -25.67 -14.41 8.29
C SER A 110 -26.16 -13.35 9.27
N ARG A 111 -25.39 -12.26 9.48
CA ARG A 111 -25.65 -11.26 10.53
C ARG A 111 -25.81 -9.85 10.02
N GLY A 112 -25.55 -9.62 8.72
CA GLY A 112 -25.48 -8.28 8.17
C GLY A 112 -24.24 -7.52 8.64
N GLU A 113 -24.32 -6.21 8.64
CA GLU A 113 -23.20 -5.33 9.00
C GLU A 113 -23.13 -5.09 10.50
N VAL A 114 -21.97 -5.40 11.09
CA VAL A 114 -21.63 -5.13 12.49
C VAL A 114 -20.60 -4.01 12.54
N LYS A 115 -20.91 -2.92 13.26
CA LYS A 115 -20.05 -1.72 13.38
C LYS A 115 -19.44 -1.54 14.78
N LYS A 116 -19.86 -2.31 15.77
CA LYS A 116 -19.38 -2.18 17.16
C LYS A 116 -19.29 -3.55 17.82
N GLY A 117 -18.38 -3.63 18.80
CA GLY A 117 -18.18 -4.85 19.58
C GLY A 117 -17.24 -5.83 18.88
N GLU A 118 -17.33 -7.08 19.27
CA GLU A 118 -16.46 -8.16 18.80
C GLU A 118 -17.19 -9.09 17.84
N VAL A 119 -16.49 -9.46 16.79
CA VAL A 119 -16.98 -10.45 15.81
C VAL A 119 -15.92 -11.52 15.64
N THR A 120 -16.30 -12.79 15.77
CA THR A 120 -15.40 -13.91 15.49
C THR A 120 -15.90 -14.69 14.28
N VAL A 121 -14.99 -14.92 13.33
CA VAL A 121 -15.22 -15.71 12.13
C VAL A 121 -14.26 -16.90 12.13
N PHE A 122 -14.69 -18.03 11.62
CA PHE A 122 -13.90 -19.24 11.58
C PHE A 122 -13.56 -19.64 10.14
N PHE A 123 -12.28 -19.85 9.91
CA PHE A 123 -11.78 -20.46 8.69
C PHE A 123 -11.61 -21.96 8.95
N GLY A 124 -12.41 -22.78 8.30
CA GLY A 124 -12.40 -24.22 8.51
C GLY A 124 -11.70 -25.01 7.38
N PRO A 125 -11.72 -26.35 7.44
CA PRO A 125 -11.11 -27.22 6.44
C PRO A 125 -11.63 -27.05 5.01
N LEU A 126 -12.78 -26.43 4.83
CA LEU A 126 -13.39 -26.10 3.53
C LEU A 126 -13.29 -24.58 3.23
N GLY A 127 -12.51 -23.84 3.99
CA GLY A 127 -12.41 -22.40 3.93
C GLY A 127 -13.45 -21.69 4.79
N ILE A 128 -13.68 -20.42 4.50
CA ILE A 128 -14.72 -19.62 5.15
C ILE A 128 -16.11 -20.10 4.70
N ARG A 129 -17.08 -20.14 5.64
CA ARG A 129 -18.41 -20.70 5.35
C ARG A 129 -19.39 -19.72 4.72
N GLU A 130 -19.18 -18.44 4.91
CA GLU A 130 -20.07 -17.38 4.44
C GLU A 130 -19.32 -16.23 3.82
N TYR A 131 -20.00 -15.46 2.98
CA TYR A 131 -19.44 -14.22 2.45
C TYR A 131 -19.19 -13.23 3.59
N MET A 132 -17.99 -12.64 3.55
CA MET A 132 -17.58 -11.63 4.50
C MET A 132 -16.98 -10.44 3.77
N ALA A 133 -17.34 -9.24 4.20
CA ALA A 133 -16.75 -8.00 3.76
C ALA A 133 -16.33 -7.14 4.96
N LEU A 134 -15.14 -6.59 4.86
CA LEU A 134 -14.53 -5.69 5.84
C LEU A 134 -14.53 -4.28 5.27
N HIS A 135 -15.11 -3.36 5.99
CA HIS A 135 -15.19 -1.96 5.61
C HIS A 135 -14.11 -1.16 6.33
N LEU A 136 -13.27 -0.53 5.54
CA LEU A 136 -12.17 0.31 5.98
C LEU A 136 -12.47 1.75 5.59
N LEU A 137 -12.26 2.67 6.53
CA LEU A 137 -12.45 4.11 6.32
C LEU A 137 -11.27 4.87 6.94
N GLU A 138 -10.67 5.73 6.16
CA GLU A 138 -9.64 6.67 6.61
C GLU A 138 -9.86 8.01 5.92
N ASP A 139 -10.09 9.05 6.71
CA ASP A 139 -10.55 10.35 6.25
C ASP A 139 -11.86 10.20 5.44
N GLU A 140 -11.87 10.56 4.16
CA GLU A 140 -13.02 10.41 3.26
C GLU A 140 -12.89 9.22 2.30
N LYS A 141 -11.84 8.39 2.47
CA LYS A 141 -11.57 7.25 1.60
C LYS A 141 -12.10 5.97 2.20
N GLU A 142 -12.88 5.27 1.40
CA GLU A 142 -13.47 3.99 1.75
C GLU A 142 -12.85 2.87 0.92
N MET A 143 -12.59 1.75 1.56
CA MET A 143 -12.17 0.52 0.90
C MET A 143 -12.90 -0.68 1.49
N THR A 144 -13.21 -1.64 0.65
CA THR A 144 -13.83 -2.91 1.06
C THR A 144 -12.90 -4.06 0.74
N VAL A 145 -12.67 -4.92 1.73
CA VAL A 145 -11.96 -6.18 1.56
C VAL A 145 -12.95 -7.31 1.75
N SER A 146 -13.23 -8.08 0.70
CA SER A 146 -14.21 -9.16 0.75
C SER A 146 -13.59 -10.51 0.42
N ILE A 147 -14.14 -11.57 1.02
CA ILE A 147 -13.80 -12.96 0.72
C ILE A 147 -15.06 -13.73 0.32
N ASN A 148 -14.95 -14.44 -0.80
CA ASN A 148 -16.02 -15.28 -1.32
C ASN A 148 -15.84 -16.72 -0.84
N PRO A 149 -16.84 -17.32 -0.16
CA PRO A 149 -16.72 -18.66 0.41
C PRO A 149 -16.61 -19.78 -0.64
N VAL A 150 -17.19 -19.58 -1.83
CA VAL A 150 -17.18 -20.60 -2.88
C VAL A 150 -15.83 -20.69 -3.56
N SER A 151 -15.18 -19.56 -3.79
CA SER A 151 -13.91 -19.50 -4.52
C SER A 151 -12.67 -19.26 -3.65
N GLY A 152 -12.84 -18.93 -2.36
CA GLY A 152 -11.77 -18.50 -1.46
C GLY A 152 -11.10 -17.18 -1.90
N ARG A 153 -11.62 -16.54 -2.96
CA ARG A 153 -10.99 -15.33 -3.50
C ARG A 153 -11.23 -14.14 -2.61
N VAL A 154 -10.15 -13.45 -2.30
CA VAL A 154 -10.17 -12.16 -1.61
C VAL A 154 -10.04 -11.03 -2.62
N LYS A 155 -10.98 -10.08 -2.58
CA LYS A 155 -10.98 -8.87 -3.41
C LYS A 155 -10.77 -7.65 -2.52
N VAL A 156 -10.09 -6.67 -3.08
CA VAL A 156 -9.98 -5.32 -2.50
C VAL A 156 -10.58 -4.36 -3.51
N ALA A 157 -11.53 -3.56 -3.07
CA ALA A 157 -12.24 -2.59 -3.90
C ALA A 157 -12.26 -1.22 -3.22
N GLU A 158 -12.32 -0.16 -4.02
CA GLU A 158 -12.56 1.19 -3.52
C GLU A 158 -14.07 1.40 -3.34
N GLY A 159 -14.44 2.10 -2.28
CA GLY A 159 -15.83 2.36 -1.91
C GLY A 159 -16.50 1.21 -1.15
N TRP A 160 -17.76 1.49 -0.79
CA TRP A 160 -18.61 0.55 -0.07
C TRP A 160 -19.24 -0.44 -1.06
N GLN A 161 -18.96 -1.72 -0.90
CA GLN A 161 -19.60 -2.78 -1.71
C GLN A 161 -20.44 -3.69 -0.80
N GLN A 162 -21.70 -3.86 -1.18
CA GLN A 162 -22.63 -4.82 -0.57
C GLN A 162 -22.43 -6.21 -1.13
#